data_e01f6da678c2bafa0fc7bba9b9b0497d
#
_entry.id   e01f6da678c2bafa0fc7bba9b9b0497d
#
_cell.length_a   1.000
_cell.length_b   1.000
_cell.length_c   1.000
_cell.angle_alpha   90.00
_cell.angle_beta   90.00
_cell.angle_gamma   90.00
#
_symmetry.space_group_name_H-M   'P 1'
#
loop_
_entity.id
_entity.type
_entity.pdbx_description
1 polymer ?
#
loop_
_entity_poly.entity_id
_entity_poly.type
_entity_poly.pdbx_seq_one_letter_code
_entity_poly.pdbx_strand_id
1 'polypeptide(L)'
;MLASCREYAPAAKVYLRTPVDARKYDVYRQLRGPARSFGADYNDVIDAAFADGHKAVVVANDDVVLTPTSYEHLLEDVMTLQEEVGEPIGWVCARCDASRPMQNIRSNPFNQDLNYFRFPWEDCIAPMQVISPIFGYISRAAWEVVKFPPLNWYSDDVHCQDLEAAGFKHFLSRSYVHHVGSQSTGMDGQALTLAAVPWIRANRPEYANAWFGVEQ
;
A
#
# COMPACT_ATOMS: atom_id res chain seq x y z
N MET A 1 -3.66 14.66 -1.38
CA MET A 1 -3.34 13.90 -0.16
C MET A 1 -3.20 14.79 1.07
N LEU A 2 -2.20 15.67 1.27
CA LEU A 2 -1.96 16.40 2.53
C LEU A 2 -3.14 17.25 3.03
N ALA A 3 -3.93 17.87 2.16
CA ALA A 3 -5.11 18.65 2.56
C ALA A 3 -6.16 17.75 3.22
N SER A 4 -6.49 16.63 2.59
CA SER A 4 -7.46 15.67 3.14
C SER A 4 -6.94 14.98 4.41
N CYS A 5 -5.63 14.73 4.54
CA CYS A 5 -5.05 14.22 5.79
C CYS A 5 -5.24 15.21 6.95
N ARG A 6 -5.03 16.51 6.72
CA ARG A 6 -5.26 17.53 7.76
C ARG A 6 -6.70 17.62 8.20
N GLU A 7 -7.63 17.41 7.29
CA GLU A 7 -9.06 17.49 7.54
C GLU A 7 -9.59 16.23 8.24
N TYR A 8 -9.24 15.05 7.74
CA TYR A 8 -9.85 13.78 8.17
C TYR A 8 -8.95 12.90 9.04
N ALA A 9 -7.70 13.30 9.27
CA ALA A 9 -6.77 12.65 10.19
C ALA A 9 -5.91 13.70 10.93
N PRO A 10 -6.50 14.72 11.59
CA PRO A 10 -5.78 15.88 12.11
C PRO A 10 -4.77 15.55 13.21
N ALA A 11 -4.94 14.43 13.93
CA ALA A 11 -4.02 13.96 14.96
C ALA A 11 -2.84 13.14 14.40
N ALA A 12 -2.86 12.78 13.12
CA ALA A 12 -1.82 11.97 12.52
C ALA A 12 -0.51 12.77 12.34
N LYS A 13 0.61 12.17 12.75
CA LYS A 13 1.94 12.71 12.45
C LYS A 13 2.34 12.31 11.05
N VAL A 14 2.37 13.26 10.14
CA VAL A 14 2.66 12.99 8.73
C VAL A 14 4.16 12.99 8.47
N TYR A 15 4.66 11.88 7.94
CA TYR A 15 6.01 11.70 7.41
C TYR A 15 5.93 11.75 5.89
N LEU A 16 6.77 12.55 5.25
CA LEU A 16 6.71 12.76 3.81
C LEU A 16 8.09 12.53 3.18
N ARG A 17 8.15 11.68 2.15
CA ARG A 17 9.32 11.51 1.29
C ARG A 17 9.19 12.40 0.06
N THR A 18 10.23 13.18 -0.24
CA THR A 18 10.21 14.14 -1.35
C THR A 18 11.57 14.17 -2.07
N PRO A 19 11.61 14.62 -3.34
CA PRO A 19 12.86 14.98 -3.99
C PRO A 19 13.67 16.00 -3.20
N VAL A 20 14.98 16.09 -3.50
CA VAL A 20 15.94 16.97 -2.79
C VAL A 20 15.52 18.44 -2.90
N ASP A 21 15.09 18.86 -4.06
CA ASP A 21 14.72 20.23 -4.43
C ASP A 21 13.26 20.59 -4.10
N ALA A 22 12.49 19.63 -3.55
CA ALA A 22 11.11 19.91 -3.19
C ALA A 22 11.00 21.05 -2.18
N ARG A 23 9.91 21.85 -2.30
CA ARG A 23 9.59 22.88 -1.30
C ARG A 23 9.43 22.26 0.08
N LYS A 24 9.55 23.09 1.12
CA LYS A 24 9.20 22.69 2.48
C LYS A 24 7.68 22.52 2.59
N TYR A 25 7.26 21.39 3.12
CA TYR A 25 5.87 21.10 3.46
C TYR A 25 5.67 21.24 4.98
N ASP A 26 4.47 21.61 5.34
CA ASP A 26 4.03 21.64 6.73
C ASP A 26 3.56 20.23 7.14
N VAL A 27 4.52 19.42 7.59
CA VAL A 27 4.36 18.04 8.02
C VAL A 27 5.26 17.78 9.23
N TYR A 28 4.99 16.70 9.97
CA TYR A 28 5.79 16.35 11.15
C TYR A 28 7.26 16.13 10.79
N ARG A 29 7.53 15.35 9.72
CA ARG A 29 8.90 15.09 9.23
C ARG A 29 8.93 14.98 7.71
N GLN A 30 9.78 15.77 7.07
CA GLN A 30 10.04 15.68 5.63
C GLN A 30 11.42 15.08 5.38
N LEU A 31 11.46 13.90 4.75
CA LEU A 31 12.68 13.25 4.28
C LEU A 31 12.94 13.67 2.84
N ARG A 32 14.13 14.19 2.58
CA ARG A 32 14.56 14.65 1.24
C ARG A 32 15.64 13.74 0.68
N GLY A 33 15.52 13.37 -0.58
CA GLY A 33 16.55 12.59 -1.25
C GLY A 33 16.20 12.37 -2.71
N PRO A 34 17.13 11.81 -3.52
CA PRO A 34 16.84 11.46 -4.90
C PRO A 34 15.68 10.45 -4.94
N ALA A 35 14.86 10.55 -5.98
CA ALA A 35 13.85 9.53 -6.25
C ALA A 35 14.56 8.19 -6.58
N ARG A 36 14.06 7.13 -5.99
CA ARG A 36 14.55 5.76 -6.21
C ARG A 36 13.39 4.88 -6.68
N SER A 37 13.31 3.66 -6.23
CA SER A 37 12.15 2.82 -6.46
C SER A 37 11.06 3.07 -5.41
N PHE A 38 9.82 2.72 -5.76
CA PHE A 38 8.69 2.72 -4.83
C PHE A 38 9.06 2.04 -3.50
N GLY A 39 9.53 0.79 -3.54
CA GLY A 39 9.87 0.06 -2.32
C GLY A 39 10.96 0.73 -1.51
N ALA A 40 12.01 1.26 -2.14
CA ALA A 40 13.09 1.93 -1.42
C ALA A 40 12.65 3.24 -0.76
N ASP A 41 11.81 4.04 -1.41
CA ASP A 41 11.33 5.30 -0.87
C ASP A 41 10.28 5.08 0.24
N TYR A 42 9.45 4.03 0.13
CA TYR A 42 8.56 3.61 1.21
C TYR A 42 9.33 3.11 2.43
N ASN A 43 10.37 2.31 2.23
CA ASN A 43 11.22 1.84 3.33
C ASN A 43 11.78 3.01 4.15
N ASP A 44 12.30 4.06 3.50
CA ASP A 44 12.86 5.22 4.21
C ASP A 44 11.83 5.90 5.11
N VAL A 45 10.62 6.15 4.61
CA VAL A 45 9.61 6.90 5.36
C VAL A 45 9.00 6.07 6.48
N ILE A 46 8.80 4.77 6.26
CA ILE A 46 8.27 3.86 7.28
C ILE A 46 9.32 3.63 8.37
N ASP A 47 10.59 3.41 8.00
CA ASP A 47 11.69 3.27 8.96
C ASP A 47 11.88 4.53 9.81
N ALA A 48 11.74 5.72 9.22
CA ALA A 48 11.82 6.96 9.97
C ALA A 48 10.69 7.09 11.00
N ALA A 49 9.47 6.67 10.66
CA ALA A 49 8.36 6.67 11.60
C ALA A 49 8.59 5.65 12.74
N PHE A 50 9.05 4.46 12.41
CA PHE A 50 9.36 3.47 13.44
C PHE A 50 10.56 3.85 14.30
N ALA A 51 11.58 4.52 13.76
CA ALA A 51 12.70 5.06 14.54
C ALA A 51 12.24 6.11 15.57
N ASP A 52 11.18 6.88 15.26
CA ASP A 52 10.57 7.83 16.18
C ASP A 52 9.65 7.16 17.25
N GLY A 53 9.63 5.82 17.33
CA GLY A 53 8.96 5.06 18.39
C GLY A 53 7.51 4.66 18.10
N HIS A 54 6.99 4.88 16.89
CA HIS A 54 5.65 4.43 16.54
C HIS A 54 5.54 2.91 16.54
N LYS A 55 4.38 2.38 16.94
CA LYS A 55 4.10 0.93 16.96
C LYS A 55 3.51 0.43 15.64
N ALA A 56 2.91 1.34 14.88
CA ALA A 56 2.30 1.08 13.60
C ALA A 56 2.31 2.36 12.76
N VAL A 57 2.13 2.21 11.46
CA VAL A 57 1.99 3.32 10.52
C VAL A 57 0.82 3.06 9.56
N VAL A 58 0.23 4.14 9.08
CA VAL A 58 -0.64 4.12 7.90
C VAL A 58 0.15 4.78 6.77
N VAL A 59 0.43 4.02 5.72
CA VAL A 59 1.06 4.54 4.51
C VAL A 59 0.00 5.09 3.56
N ALA A 60 0.37 6.06 2.74
CA ALA A 60 -0.51 6.62 1.71
C ALA A 60 0.29 7.04 0.49
N ASN A 61 -0.21 6.75 -0.70
CA ASN A 61 0.29 7.33 -1.93
C ASN A 61 0.01 8.85 -1.97
N ASP A 62 0.80 9.59 -2.71
CA ASP A 62 0.65 11.05 -2.83
C ASP A 62 -0.57 11.47 -3.67
N ASP A 63 -1.11 10.58 -4.49
CA ASP A 63 -2.31 10.74 -5.32
C ASP A 63 -3.61 10.19 -4.67
N VAL A 64 -3.57 9.96 -3.35
CA VAL A 64 -4.75 9.58 -2.56
C VAL A 64 -5.44 10.82 -1.97
N VAL A 65 -6.76 10.80 -1.96
CA VAL A 65 -7.61 11.75 -1.24
C VAL A 65 -8.47 10.99 -0.24
N LEU A 66 -8.33 11.34 1.04
CA LEU A 66 -9.15 10.77 2.11
C LEU A 66 -10.57 11.31 2.04
N THR A 67 -11.54 10.49 2.42
CA THR A 67 -12.93 10.87 2.71
C THR A 67 -13.14 11.01 4.22
N PRO A 68 -14.27 11.55 4.69
CA PRO A 68 -14.52 11.78 6.11
C PRO A 68 -14.31 10.55 7.01
N THR A 69 -14.56 9.34 6.50
CA THR A 69 -14.48 8.10 7.28
C THR A 69 -13.28 7.22 6.91
N SER A 70 -12.43 7.62 5.95
CA SER A 70 -11.32 6.77 5.48
C SER A 70 -10.39 6.32 6.59
N TYR A 71 -9.94 7.26 7.41
CA TYR A 71 -8.97 6.98 8.47
C TYR A 71 -9.62 6.26 9.66
N GLU A 72 -10.82 6.69 10.04
CA GLU A 72 -11.58 6.11 11.14
C GLU A 72 -11.93 4.63 10.88
N HIS A 73 -12.57 4.33 9.73
CA HIS A 73 -12.91 2.95 9.37
C HIS A 73 -11.70 2.05 9.25
N LEU A 74 -10.56 2.57 8.72
CA LEU A 74 -9.33 1.77 8.67
C LEU A 74 -8.87 1.34 10.06
N LEU A 75 -8.86 2.27 11.03
CA LEU A 75 -8.42 1.97 12.39
C LEU A 75 -9.42 1.08 13.16
N GLU A 76 -10.71 1.28 12.98
CA GLU A 76 -11.75 0.41 13.56
C GLU A 76 -11.59 -1.03 13.06
N ASP A 77 -11.39 -1.22 11.74
CA ASP A 77 -11.21 -2.55 11.17
C ASP A 77 -9.92 -3.21 11.65
N VAL A 78 -8.84 -2.43 11.82
CA VAL A 78 -7.60 -2.94 12.44
C VAL A 78 -7.85 -3.42 13.86
N MET A 79 -8.59 -2.65 14.67
CA MET A 79 -8.92 -3.04 16.05
C MET A 79 -9.78 -4.31 16.08
N THR A 80 -10.81 -4.38 15.24
CA THR A 80 -11.67 -5.58 15.09
C THR A 80 -10.83 -6.81 14.73
N LEU A 81 -9.94 -6.69 13.73
CA LEU A 81 -9.09 -7.79 13.31
C LEU A 81 -8.11 -8.22 14.42
N GLN A 82 -7.56 -7.29 15.19
CA GLN A 82 -6.68 -7.60 16.32
C GLN A 82 -7.40 -8.37 17.45
N GLU A 83 -8.69 -8.15 17.63
CA GLU A 83 -9.50 -8.85 18.62
C GLU A 83 -10.00 -10.22 18.13
N GLU A 84 -10.37 -10.33 16.85
CA GLU A 84 -11.05 -11.50 16.29
C GLU A 84 -10.11 -12.50 15.61
N VAL A 85 -9.00 -12.04 15.03
CA VAL A 85 -8.08 -12.88 14.27
C VAL A 85 -6.93 -13.32 15.17
N GLY A 86 -6.83 -14.62 15.42
CA GLY A 86 -5.75 -15.22 16.21
C GLY A 86 -4.38 -15.31 15.47
N GLU A 87 -4.27 -14.79 14.25
CA GLU A 87 -3.09 -14.84 13.40
C GLU A 87 -2.44 -13.44 13.30
N PRO A 88 -1.11 -13.36 13.06
CA PRO A 88 -0.43 -12.08 12.86
C PRO A 88 -0.99 -11.31 11.66
N ILE A 89 -1.33 -10.04 11.86
CA ILE A 89 -1.86 -9.15 10.82
C ILE A 89 -0.70 -8.49 10.08
N GLY A 90 -0.66 -8.67 8.77
CA GLY A 90 0.22 -7.96 7.84
C GLY A 90 -0.37 -6.60 7.44
N TRP A 91 -0.78 -6.47 6.18
CA TRP A 91 -1.45 -5.27 5.69
C TRP A 91 -2.96 -5.29 5.98
N VAL A 92 -3.49 -4.13 6.38
CA VAL A 92 -4.92 -3.81 6.32
C VAL A 92 -5.07 -2.56 5.47
N CYS A 93 -5.67 -2.68 4.28
CA CYS A 93 -5.69 -1.59 3.30
C CYS A 93 -7.11 -1.19 2.91
N ALA A 94 -7.24 0.09 2.56
CA ALA A 94 -8.49 0.65 2.08
C ALA A 94 -8.85 0.16 0.66
N ARG A 95 -10.14 0.21 0.35
CA ARG A 95 -10.69 0.16 -1.00
C ARG A 95 -10.45 1.47 -1.72
N CYS A 96 -10.50 1.46 -3.04
CA CYS A 96 -10.27 2.66 -3.85
C CYS A 96 -10.93 2.56 -5.23
N ASP A 97 -10.70 3.57 -6.07
CA ASP A 97 -11.22 3.62 -7.45
C ASP A 97 -10.32 2.87 -8.42
N ALA A 98 -9.00 2.93 -8.22
CA ALA A 98 -8.03 2.43 -9.17
C ALA A 98 -6.82 1.78 -8.47
N SER A 99 -6.82 0.47 -8.40
CA SER A 99 -5.74 -0.38 -7.90
C SER A 99 -6.00 -1.82 -8.40
N ARG A 100 -5.78 -2.82 -7.56
CA ARG A 100 -6.07 -4.21 -7.88
C ARG A 100 -7.58 -4.45 -8.00
N PRO A 101 -8.03 -5.38 -8.86
CA PRO A 101 -9.46 -5.60 -9.10
C PRO A 101 -10.29 -5.80 -7.83
N MET A 102 -9.77 -6.51 -6.83
CA MET A 102 -10.49 -6.76 -5.57
C MET A 102 -10.52 -5.55 -4.63
N GLN A 103 -9.57 -4.62 -4.75
CA GLN A 103 -9.56 -3.38 -3.98
C GLN A 103 -10.43 -2.28 -4.59
N ASN A 104 -10.73 -2.40 -5.90
CA ASN A 104 -11.54 -1.41 -6.58
C ASN A 104 -13.01 -1.54 -6.20
N ILE A 105 -13.64 -0.43 -5.83
CA ILE A 105 -15.10 -0.36 -5.63
C ILE A 105 -15.85 -0.35 -6.96
N ARG A 106 -15.15 -0.10 -8.07
CA ARG A 106 -15.70 -0.10 -9.43
C ARG A 106 -15.35 -1.40 -10.14
N SER A 107 -16.29 -1.91 -10.91
CA SER A 107 -16.09 -3.13 -11.70
C SER A 107 -15.06 -2.94 -12.83
N ASN A 108 -14.98 -1.72 -13.37
CA ASN A 108 -13.99 -1.34 -14.38
C ASN A 108 -13.51 0.09 -14.12
N PRO A 109 -12.37 0.29 -13.45
CA PRO A 109 -11.87 1.62 -13.11
C PRO A 109 -11.40 2.44 -14.32
N PHE A 110 -11.20 1.80 -15.48
CA PHE A 110 -10.69 2.44 -16.70
C PHE A 110 -11.78 2.74 -17.75
N ASN A 111 -13.00 2.25 -17.55
CA ASN A 111 -14.14 2.51 -18.43
C ASN A 111 -15.33 3.02 -17.63
N GLN A 112 -15.52 4.33 -17.62
CA GLN A 112 -16.57 4.98 -16.83
C GLN A 112 -17.98 4.60 -17.28
N ASP A 113 -18.19 4.32 -18.55
CA ASP A 113 -19.52 3.97 -19.10
C ASP A 113 -20.02 2.61 -18.60
N LEU A 114 -19.10 1.74 -18.20
CA LEU A 114 -19.38 0.40 -17.68
C LEU A 114 -19.15 0.26 -16.18
N ASN A 115 -18.86 1.36 -15.49
CA ASN A 115 -18.60 1.32 -14.05
C ASN A 115 -19.89 1.24 -13.25
N TYR A 116 -19.91 0.33 -12.31
CA TYR A 116 -20.87 0.26 -11.21
C TYR A 116 -20.16 -0.18 -9.94
N PHE A 117 -20.70 0.25 -8.81
CA PHE A 117 -20.13 -0.05 -7.50
C PHE A 117 -20.41 -1.50 -7.12
N ARG A 118 -19.50 -2.09 -6.35
CA ARG A 118 -19.58 -3.48 -5.88
C ARG A 118 -20.26 -3.54 -4.52
N PHE A 119 -21.49 -3.09 -4.40
CA PHE A 119 -22.27 -3.27 -3.19
C PHE A 119 -22.82 -4.70 -3.08
N PRO A 120 -22.89 -5.29 -1.87
CA PRO A 120 -22.45 -4.80 -0.55
C PRO A 120 -20.99 -5.15 -0.18
N TRP A 121 -20.17 -5.58 -1.15
CA TRP A 121 -18.80 -6.07 -0.91
C TRP A 121 -17.88 -5.05 -0.25
N GLU A 122 -18.14 -3.78 -0.48
CA GLU A 122 -17.36 -2.66 0.05
C GLU A 122 -17.59 -2.42 1.55
N ASP A 123 -18.66 -2.94 2.11
CA ASP A 123 -19.04 -2.76 3.52
C ASP A 123 -18.66 -3.97 4.40
N CYS A 124 -17.61 -4.66 4.05
CA CYS A 124 -17.08 -5.77 4.84
C CYS A 124 -15.56 -5.82 4.84
N ILE A 125 -14.99 -6.36 5.91
CA ILE A 125 -13.58 -6.75 5.95
C ILE A 125 -13.44 -8.06 5.17
N ALA A 126 -12.44 -8.14 4.29
CA ALA A 126 -12.21 -9.32 3.47
C ALA A 126 -10.74 -9.76 3.51
N PRO A 127 -10.44 -11.07 3.63
CA PRO A 127 -9.08 -11.57 3.54
C PRO A 127 -8.54 -11.41 2.11
N MET A 128 -7.25 -11.11 2.00
CA MET A 128 -6.55 -10.93 0.73
C MET A 128 -5.20 -11.65 0.77
N GLN A 129 -4.77 -12.20 -0.37
CA GLN A 129 -3.41 -12.75 -0.51
C GLN A 129 -2.40 -11.65 -0.86
N VAL A 130 -2.78 -10.78 -1.80
CA VAL A 130 -1.94 -9.66 -2.25
C VAL A 130 -2.78 -8.40 -2.25
N ILE A 131 -2.22 -7.31 -1.70
CA ILE A 131 -2.91 -6.04 -1.56
C ILE A 131 -1.94 -4.89 -1.84
N SER A 132 -2.41 -3.84 -2.50
CA SER A 132 -1.60 -2.65 -2.74
C SER A 132 -1.79 -1.63 -1.60
N PRO A 133 -0.71 -1.23 -0.92
CA PRO A 133 -0.78 -0.35 0.24
C PRO A 133 -0.93 1.12 -0.14
N ILE A 134 -1.91 1.44 -0.99
CA ILE A 134 -2.22 2.81 -1.44
C ILE A 134 -2.70 3.70 -0.30
N PHE A 135 -3.42 3.12 0.66
CA PHE A 135 -3.77 3.64 1.97
C PHE A 135 -3.92 2.44 2.90
N GLY A 136 -2.88 2.13 3.66
CA GLY A 136 -2.80 0.87 4.39
C GLY A 136 -2.05 0.94 5.71
N TYR A 137 -2.57 0.22 6.68
CA TYR A 137 -1.96 0.01 8.00
C TYR A 137 -0.97 -1.14 7.94
N ILE A 138 0.18 -0.97 8.59
CA ILE A 138 1.11 -2.04 8.93
C ILE A 138 1.68 -1.83 10.35
N SER A 139 1.79 -2.93 11.10
CA SER A 139 2.42 -2.92 12.42
C SER A 139 3.94 -2.93 12.32
N ARG A 140 4.62 -2.46 13.38
CA ARG A 140 6.08 -2.61 13.53
C ARG A 140 6.49 -4.08 13.46
N ALA A 141 5.74 -4.97 14.10
CA ALA A 141 6.07 -6.40 14.14
C ALA A 141 6.12 -7.02 12.73
N ALA A 142 5.16 -6.72 11.86
CA ALA A 142 5.19 -7.16 10.47
C ALA A 142 6.33 -6.49 9.69
N TRP A 143 6.54 -5.19 9.88
CA TRP A 143 7.56 -4.41 9.20
C TRP A 143 9.00 -4.84 9.52
N GLU A 144 9.27 -5.28 10.74
CA GLU A 144 10.59 -5.76 11.16
C GLU A 144 10.93 -7.14 10.58
N VAL A 145 9.93 -7.91 10.15
CA VAL A 145 10.14 -9.22 9.51
C VAL A 145 10.52 -9.06 8.04
N VAL A 146 9.80 -8.20 7.31
CA VAL A 146 9.99 -8.02 5.86
C VAL A 146 9.91 -6.55 5.50
N LYS A 147 10.78 -6.12 4.58
CA LYS A 147 10.79 -4.79 3.95
C LYS A 147 10.39 -4.90 2.49
N PHE A 148 9.94 -3.79 1.90
CA PHE A 148 9.72 -3.76 0.46
C PHE A 148 11.01 -4.05 -0.31
N PRO A 149 10.97 -4.85 -1.38
CA PRO A 149 12.07 -4.95 -2.33
C PRO A 149 12.27 -3.62 -3.07
N PRO A 150 13.48 -3.33 -3.59
CA PRO A 150 13.78 -2.08 -4.26
C PRO A 150 13.22 -2.04 -5.69
N LEU A 151 11.92 -2.25 -5.83
CA LEU A 151 11.18 -2.31 -7.09
C LEU A 151 10.14 -1.19 -7.18
N ASN A 152 9.83 -0.75 -8.41
CA ASN A 152 8.66 0.11 -8.69
C ASN A 152 7.39 -0.69 -8.92
N TRP A 153 7.50 -1.85 -9.56
CA TRP A 153 6.42 -2.75 -9.91
C TRP A 153 6.65 -4.11 -9.24
N TYR A 154 5.63 -4.81 -8.82
CA TYR A 154 5.68 -6.03 -8.01
C TYR A 154 6.28 -5.85 -6.60
N SER A 155 6.56 -4.63 -6.15
CA SER A 155 7.11 -4.40 -4.81
C SER A 155 6.15 -4.85 -3.71
N ASP A 156 4.88 -4.53 -3.88
CA ASP A 156 3.79 -4.93 -2.99
C ASP A 156 3.46 -6.43 -3.13
N ASP A 157 3.53 -7.00 -4.34
CA ASP A 157 3.32 -8.45 -4.55
C ASP A 157 4.35 -9.27 -3.78
N VAL A 158 5.63 -8.97 -3.94
CA VAL A 158 6.72 -9.66 -3.25
C VAL A 158 6.59 -9.48 -1.75
N HIS A 159 6.36 -8.24 -1.28
CA HIS A 159 6.25 -7.95 0.14
C HIS A 159 5.08 -8.68 0.81
N CYS A 160 3.92 -8.71 0.15
CA CYS A 160 2.77 -9.48 0.66
C CYS A 160 3.06 -10.96 0.75
N GLN A 161 3.66 -11.55 -0.28
CA GLN A 161 3.98 -12.98 -0.26
C GLN A 161 5.06 -13.34 0.75
N ASP A 162 6.09 -12.50 0.90
CA ASP A 162 7.11 -12.69 1.93
C ASP A 162 6.50 -12.62 3.35
N LEU A 163 5.57 -11.69 3.59
CA LEU A 163 4.83 -11.61 4.86
C LEU A 163 3.90 -12.82 5.06
N GLU A 164 3.21 -13.27 4.02
CA GLU A 164 2.35 -14.47 4.10
C GLU A 164 3.19 -15.72 4.41
N ALA A 165 4.35 -15.87 3.78
CA ALA A 165 5.31 -16.93 4.09
C ALA A 165 5.82 -16.89 5.54
N ALA A 166 5.86 -15.70 6.14
CA ALA A 166 6.19 -15.50 7.55
C ALA A 166 4.97 -15.65 8.50
N GLY A 167 3.80 -16.04 7.98
CA GLY A 167 2.59 -16.31 8.76
C GLY A 167 1.65 -15.13 8.95
N PHE A 168 1.91 -13.98 8.31
CA PHE A 168 1.02 -12.83 8.39
C PHE A 168 -0.13 -12.93 7.39
N LYS A 169 -1.29 -12.36 7.74
CA LYS A 169 -2.47 -12.30 6.88
C LYS A 169 -2.79 -10.86 6.48
N HIS A 170 -3.32 -10.69 5.28
CA HIS A 170 -3.70 -9.39 4.73
C HIS A 170 -5.21 -9.26 4.64
N PHE A 171 -5.70 -8.04 4.83
CA PHE A 171 -7.13 -7.76 4.84
C PHE A 171 -7.45 -6.48 4.08
N LEU A 172 -8.57 -6.51 3.39
CA LEU A 172 -9.21 -5.36 2.79
C LEU A 172 -10.20 -4.78 3.80
N SER A 173 -10.04 -3.52 4.15
CA SER A 173 -10.88 -2.78 5.08
C SER A 173 -12.16 -2.28 4.40
N ARG A 174 -13.17 -1.91 5.19
CA ARG A 174 -14.33 -1.11 4.76
C ARG A 174 -13.94 0.33 4.39
N SER A 175 -12.79 0.80 4.87
CA SER A 175 -12.26 2.11 4.53
C SER A 175 -12.18 2.31 3.02
N TYR A 176 -12.52 3.52 2.58
CA TYR A 176 -12.40 3.92 1.18
C TYR A 176 -11.58 5.20 1.05
N VAL A 177 -10.74 5.26 0.02
CA VAL A 177 -10.03 6.45 -0.41
C VAL A 177 -10.21 6.67 -1.90
N HIS A 178 -10.29 7.91 -2.34
CA HIS A 178 -10.17 8.23 -3.75
C HIS A 178 -8.70 8.14 -4.16
N HIS A 179 -8.40 7.28 -5.14
CA HIS A 179 -7.05 7.09 -5.67
C HIS A 179 -7.05 7.35 -7.17
N VAL A 180 -6.33 8.38 -7.58
CA VAL A 180 -6.25 8.78 -8.99
C VAL A 180 -5.55 7.70 -9.84
N GLY A 181 -4.51 7.09 -9.27
CA GLY A 181 -3.80 5.94 -9.84
C GLY A 181 -2.82 6.31 -10.95
N SER A 182 -1.73 5.53 -11.02
CA SER A 182 -0.73 5.54 -12.11
C SER A 182 -0.10 6.91 -12.45
N GLN A 183 -0.09 7.86 -11.52
CA GLN A 183 0.46 9.19 -11.77
C GLN A 183 1.99 9.20 -11.82
N SER A 184 2.63 8.33 -11.05
CA SER A 184 4.10 8.28 -10.93
C SER A 184 4.75 7.16 -11.73
N THR A 185 4.08 6.01 -11.88
CA THR A 185 4.64 4.81 -12.53
C THR A 185 4.27 4.69 -14.00
N GLY A 186 3.30 5.47 -14.47
CA GLY A 186 2.77 5.40 -15.82
C GLY A 186 1.89 4.18 -16.07
N MET A 187 1.50 3.96 -17.34
CA MET A 187 0.52 2.95 -17.75
C MET A 187 1.14 1.78 -18.53
N ASP A 188 2.46 1.79 -18.77
CA ASP A 188 3.13 0.71 -19.49
C ASP A 188 3.49 -0.44 -18.56
N GLY A 189 2.49 -1.27 -18.25
CA GLY A 189 2.64 -2.45 -17.39
C GLY A 189 3.64 -3.47 -17.94
N GLN A 190 3.83 -3.55 -19.27
CA GLN A 190 4.79 -4.47 -19.88
C GLN A 190 6.22 -4.02 -19.59
N ALA A 191 6.55 -2.76 -19.82
CA ALA A 191 7.86 -2.20 -19.51
C ALA A 191 8.20 -2.30 -18.01
N LEU A 192 7.22 -2.02 -17.15
CA LEU A 192 7.37 -2.14 -15.69
C LEU A 192 7.62 -3.59 -15.27
N THR A 193 6.91 -4.54 -15.86
CA THR A 193 7.12 -5.98 -15.62
C THR A 193 8.53 -6.40 -16.06
N LEU A 194 8.93 -6.05 -17.29
CA LEU A 194 10.26 -6.38 -17.80
C LEU A 194 11.40 -5.81 -16.94
N ALA A 195 11.19 -4.66 -16.34
CA ALA A 195 12.16 -4.04 -15.43
C ALA A 195 12.25 -4.77 -14.07
N ALA A 196 11.14 -5.37 -13.58
CA ALA A 196 11.10 -6.06 -12.28
C ALA A 196 11.58 -7.51 -12.35
N VAL A 197 11.30 -8.21 -13.46
CA VAL A 197 11.56 -9.65 -13.62
C VAL A 197 12.99 -10.07 -13.28
N PRO A 198 14.08 -9.37 -13.74
CA PRO A 198 15.45 -9.77 -13.41
C PRO A 198 15.73 -9.80 -11.91
N TRP A 199 15.23 -8.81 -11.17
CA TRP A 199 15.38 -8.78 -9.72
C TRP A 199 14.61 -9.92 -9.04
N ILE A 200 13.36 -10.17 -9.46
CA ILE A 200 12.52 -11.22 -8.89
C ILE A 200 13.12 -12.60 -9.16
N ARG A 201 13.60 -12.86 -10.38
CA ARG A 201 14.29 -14.13 -10.71
C ARG A 201 15.53 -14.36 -9.86
N ALA A 202 16.31 -13.30 -9.61
CA ALA A 202 17.55 -13.41 -8.83
C ALA A 202 17.30 -13.57 -7.32
N ASN A 203 16.22 -13.00 -6.78
CA ASN A 203 16.02 -12.90 -5.33
C ASN A 203 14.82 -13.71 -4.80
N ARG A 204 13.87 -14.06 -5.68
CA ARG A 204 12.65 -14.83 -5.38
C ARG A 204 12.31 -15.76 -6.55
N PRO A 205 13.19 -16.74 -6.87
CA PRO A 205 13.01 -17.60 -8.04
C PRO A 205 11.70 -18.39 -8.00
N GLU A 206 11.21 -18.76 -6.82
CA GLU A 206 9.93 -19.43 -6.63
C GLU A 206 8.76 -18.58 -7.09
N TYR A 207 8.74 -17.26 -6.78
CA TYR A 207 7.71 -16.33 -7.25
C TYR A 207 7.84 -16.08 -8.75
N ALA A 208 9.07 -15.91 -9.23
CA ALA A 208 9.33 -15.73 -10.66
C ALA A 208 8.81 -16.91 -11.48
N ASN A 209 9.04 -18.15 -11.04
CA ASN A 209 8.56 -19.35 -11.71
C ASN A 209 7.03 -19.44 -11.70
N ALA A 210 6.39 -19.07 -10.58
CA ALA A 210 4.94 -19.06 -10.46
C ALA A 210 4.28 -17.98 -11.33
N TRP A 211 4.89 -16.78 -11.42
CA TRP A 211 4.28 -15.65 -12.11
C TRP A 211 4.63 -15.56 -13.60
N PHE A 212 5.84 -15.93 -13.98
CA PHE A 212 6.39 -15.73 -15.32
C PHE A 212 6.80 -17.01 -16.04
N GLY A 213 6.68 -18.16 -15.37
CA GLY A 213 7.16 -19.45 -15.87
C GLY A 213 8.66 -19.67 -15.69
N VAL A 214 9.09 -20.92 -15.85
CA VAL A 214 10.50 -21.32 -15.79
C VAL A 214 11.21 -20.86 -17.06
N GLU A 215 12.39 -20.26 -16.94
CA GLU A 215 13.26 -20.04 -18.11
C GLU A 215 13.67 -21.38 -18.72
N GLN A 216 13.41 -21.55 -20.01
CA GLN A 216 13.84 -22.70 -20.80
C GLN A 216 15.30 -22.56 -21.22
#